data_024fc33ea21fb875fbefa9ea2349754d
#
_entry.id   024fc33ea21fb875fbefa9ea2349754d
#
_cell.length_a   1.000
_cell.length_b   1.000
_cell.length_c   1.000
_cell.angle_alpha   90.00
_cell.angle_beta   90.00
_cell.angle_gamma   90.00
#
_symmetry.space_group_name_H-M   'P 1'
#
loop_
_entity.id
_entity.type
_entity.pdbx_description
1 polymer ?
#
loop_
_entity_poly.entity_id
_entity_poly.type
_entity_poly.pdbx_seq_one_letter_code
_entity_poly.pdbx_strand_id
1 'polypeptide(L)'
;IKGTAGSVSWGHCDASTKYREVYYSTQDDAHRPDKVWRHVIGTDQSKDVCVLHEPDELFNVGFGKTSSGRFMLIESESTETNEVHYVDIAAGPGVGQSLTLMQRRRMGHRYYPEHRGDHWFVLTNRDGRINFDLVRARLTRPGEDDWAPVPGVPGGGGEGCDGVGGGGGAPFQWSEGRTLESMSAFKDFLVLEGREGGFSATWVLRLAELSGDVDAGACIASWHKTAWPSQNCCVYTSVASGNL
;
A
#
# COMPACT_ATOMS: atom_id res chain seq x y z
N ILE A 1 14.74 18.40 -15.14
CA ILE A 1 13.91 17.43 -15.88
C ILE A 1 12.82 18.20 -16.61
N LYS A 2 12.62 17.93 -17.91
CA LYS A 2 11.61 18.56 -18.75
C LYS A 2 10.51 17.55 -19.08
N GLY A 3 9.29 18.05 -19.37
CA GLY A 3 8.17 17.20 -19.82
C GLY A 3 7.56 16.32 -18.73
N THR A 4 7.72 16.69 -17.46
CA THR A 4 7.11 15.94 -16.36
C THR A 4 5.64 16.26 -16.21
N ALA A 5 4.86 15.27 -15.74
CA ALA A 5 3.44 15.44 -15.37
C ALA A 5 3.26 16.12 -13.98
N GLY A 6 4.34 16.62 -13.39
CA GLY A 6 4.33 17.34 -12.09
C GLY A 6 4.60 16.47 -10.87
N SER A 7 4.55 15.15 -10.99
CA SER A 7 4.85 14.23 -9.88
C SER A 7 6.31 13.82 -9.88
N VAL A 8 6.95 13.86 -8.70
CA VAL A 8 8.33 13.41 -8.48
C VAL A 8 8.44 12.75 -7.10
N SER A 9 9.19 11.66 -7.01
CA SER A 9 9.49 10.98 -5.76
C SER A 9 10.95 10.55 -5.70
N TRP A 10 11.55 10.66 -4.52
CA TRP A 10 12.91 10.16 -4.31
C TRP A 10 12.95 8.64 -4.41
N GLY A 11 13.89 8.12 -5.20
CA GLY A 11 14.24 6.71 -5.23
C GLY A 11 15.33 6.36 -4.21
N HIS A 12 16.29 5.55 -4.64
CA HIS A 12 17.46 5.22 -3.83
C HIS A 12 18.31 6.47 -3.58
N CYS A 13 18.78 6.63 -2.34
CA CYS A 13 19.69 7.70 -1.94
C CYS A 13 20.79 7.13 -1.06
N ASP A 14 22.04 7.25 -1.51
CA ASP A 14 23.23 6.88 -0.74
C ASP A 14 24.04 8.14 -0.41
N ALA A 15 24.07 8.49 0.87
CA ALA A 15 24.77 9.68 1.34
C ALA A 15 26.29 9.54 1.22
N SER A 16 26.85 8.31 1.29
CA SER A 16 28.29 8.05 1.24
C SER A 16 28.86 8.26 -0.16
N THR A 17 28.13 7.83 -1.19
CA THR A 17 28.52 7.95 -2.60
C THR A 17 27.93 9.19 -3.27
N LYS A 18 27.04 9.91 -2.58
CA LYS A 18 26.23 11.02 -3.12
C LYS A 18 25.29 10.58 -4.26
N TYR A 19 25.12 9.30 -4.44
CA TYR A 19 24.21 8.74 -5.43
C TYR A 19 22.76 9.02 -5.01
N ARG A 20 21.97 9.59 -5.92
CA ARG A 20 20.56 9.93 -5.67
C ARG A 20 19.75 9.71 -6.92
N GLU A 21 18.62 9.08 -6.76
CA GLU A 21 17.65 8.86 -7.83
C GLU A 21 16.32 9.55 -7.55
N VAL A 22 15.66 9.92 -8.61
CA VAL A 22 14.26 10.36 -8.58
C VAL A 22 13.46 9.61 -9.62
N TYR A 23 12.21 9.34 -9.27
CA TYR A 23 11.19 8.84 -10.18
C TYR A 23 10.28 9.99 -10.56
N TYR A 24 9.88 10.03 -11.82
CA TYR A 24 8.95 11.02 -12.34
C TYR A 24 8.11 10.43 -13.47
N SER A 25 6.95 11.02 -13.74
CA SER A 25 6.10 10.62 -14.85
C SER A 25 6.11 11.63 -15.99
N THR A 26 5.86 11.15 -17.20
CA THR A 26 5.56 11.95 -18.37
C THR A 26 4.17 11.61 -18.89
N GLN A 27 3.65 12.49 -19.73
CA GLN A 27 2.33 12.36 -20.35
C GLN A 27 2.45 12.12 -21.85
N ASP A 28 1.47 11.44 -22.40
CA ASP A 28 1.25 11.36 -23.83
C ASP A 28 0.60 12.64 -24.40
N ASP A 29 0.28 12.64 -25.68
CA ASP A 29 -0.32 13.78 -26.38
C ASP A 29 -1.73 14.13 -25.87
N ALA A 30 -2.40 13.18 -25.22
CA ALA A 30 -3.70 13.38 -24.57
C ALA A 30 -3.58 13.86 -23.11
N HIS A 31 -2.38 14.20 -22.66
CA HIS A 31 -2.08 14.58 -21.28
C HIS A 31 -2.34 13.47 -20.25
N ARG A 32 -2.38 12.22 -20.66
CA ARG A 32 -2.48 11.06 -19.79
C ARG A 32 -1.07 10.69 -19.29
N PRO A 33 -0.85 10.53 -17.96
CA PRO A 33 0.39 9.94 -17.46
C PRO A 33 0.53 8.51 -17.98
N ASP A 34 1.51 8.28 -18.85
CA ASP A 34 1.69 7.01 -19.55
C ASP A 34 3.04 6.33 -19.26
N LYS A 35 4.02 7.08 -18.74
CA LYS A 35 5.36 6.55 -18.46
C LYS A 35 5.88 7.00 -17.11
N VAL A 36 6.59 6.10 -16.46
CA VAL A 36 7.40 6.38 -15.26
C VAL A 36 8.86 6.21 -15.61
N TRP A 37 9.66 7.21 -15.26
CA TRP A 37 11.08 7.31 -15.52
C TRP A 37 11.87 7.33 -14.23
N ARG A 38 13.11 6.86 -14.30
CA ARG A 38 14.11 6.96 -13.24
C ARG A 38 15.28 7.82 -13.75
N HIS A 39 15.58 8.87 -13.02
CA HIS A 39 16.67 9.79 -13.28
C HIS A 39 17.72 9.72 -12.17
N VAL A 40 18.99 9.67 -12.52
CA VAL A 40 20.11 9.79 -11.57
C VAL A 40 20.54 11.25 -11.50
N ILE A 41 20.45 11.85 -10.32
CA ILE A 41 20.79 13.26 -10.13
C ILE A 41 22.24 13.55 -10.53
N GLY A 42 22.40 14.57 -11.37
CA GLY A 42 23.72 14.96 -11.92
C GLY A 42 24.03 14.33 -13.27
N THR A 43 23.16 13.49 -13.82
CA THR A 43 23.29 12.99 -15.20
C THR A 43 22.42 13.77 -16.17
N ASP A 44 22.68 13.62 -17.46
CA ASP A 44 21.82 14.17 -18.50
C ASP A 44 20.50 13.36 -18.60
N GLN A 45 19.38 14.06 -18.84
CA GLN A 45 18.06 13.44 -18.94
C GLN A 45 17.96 12.40 -20.05
N SER A 46 18.77 12.48 -21.10
CA SER A 46 18.82 11.47 -22.17
C SER A 46 19.30 10.09 -21.70
N LYS A 47 19.84 10.01 -20.48
CA LYS A 47 20.27 8.75 -19.83
C LYS A 47 19.20 8.16 -18.92
N ASP A 48 18.05 8.79 -18.83
CA ASP A 48 16.97 8.32 -17.97
C ASP A 48 16.42 6.98 -18.46
N VAL A 49 16.06 6.15 -17.50
CA VAL A 49 15.52 4.81 -17.77
C VAL A 49 14.00 4.88 -17.67
N CYS A 50 13.31 4.52 -18.76
CA CYS A 50 11.88 4.26 -18.71
C CYS A 50 11.64 2.98 -17.91
N VAL A 51 11.07 3.11 -16.73
CA VAL A 51 10.82 2.00 -15.81
C VAL A 51 9.54 1.27 -16.18
N LEU A 52 8.48 2.03 -16.49
CA LEU A 52 7.20 1.50 -16.96
C LEU A 52 6.67 2.39 -18.08
N HIS A 53 6.13 1.76 -19.12
CA HIS A 53 5.31 2.40 -20.15
C HIS A 53 3.98 1.65 -20.25
N GLU A 54 2.89 2.35 -20.04
CA GLU A 54 1.53 1.84 -20.16
C GLU A 54 0.92 2.28 -21.51
N PRO A 55 0.87 1.39 -22.50
CA PRO A 55 0.38 1.72 -23.82
C PRO A 55 -1.16 1.76 -23.94
N ASP A 56 -1.87 1.14 -22.97
CA ASP A 56 -3.32 1.10 -22.98
C ASP A 56 -3.88 2.44 -22.47
N GLU A 57 -4.58 3.16 -23.36
CA GLU A 57 -5.12 4.50 -23.10
C GLU A 57 -6.19 4.53 -22.00
N LEU A 58 -6.73 3.37 -21.60
CA LEU A 58 -7.68 3.26 -20.49
C LEU A 58 -7.02 3.38 -19.12
N PHE A 59 -5.68 3.28 -19.05
CA PHE A 59 -4.93 3.27 -17.81
C PHE A 59 -4.06 4.52 -17.69
N ASN A 60 -3.97 5.05 -16.48
CA ASN A 60 -3.00 6.06 -16.08
C ASN A 60 -1.90 5.42 -15.24
N VAL A 61 -0.67 5.94 -15.32
CA VAL A 61 0.38 5.50 -14.42
C VAL A 61 0.51 6.44 -13.22
N GLY A 62 0.66 5.83 -12.05
CA GLY A 62 1.01 6.50 -10.81
C GLY A 62 2.24 5.86 -10.18
N PHE A 63 2.86 6.54 -9.23
CA PHE A 63 3.94 5.97 -8.43
C PHE A 63 4.04 6.63 -7.07
N GLY A 64 4.52 5.88 -6.09
CA GLY A 64 4.72 6.35 -4.73
C GLY A 64 5.57 5.37 -3.93
N LYS A 65 6.13 5.84 -2.82
CA LYS A 65 6.82 4.96 -1.89
C LYS A 65 5.83 4.31 -0.93
N THR A 66 6.15 3.09 -0.55
CA THR A 66 5.54 2.48 0.63
C THR A 66 5.88 3.29 1.89
N SER A 67 5.05 3.21 2.92
CA SER A 67 5.28 3.87 4.22
C SER A 67 6.61 3.46 4.86
N SER A 68 7.08 2.24 4.60
CA SER A 68 8.40 1.75 5.01
C SER A 68 9.58 2.45 4.31
N GLY A 69 9.32 3.16 3.20
CA GLY A 69 10.35 3.76 2.36
C GLY A 69 11.20 2.77 1.57
N ARG A 70 10.98 1.47 1.70
CA ARG A 70 11.78 0.43 1.06
C ARG A 70 11.46 0.24 -0.41
N PHE A 71 10.17 0.31 -0.78
CA PHE A 71 9.73 0.05 -2.14
C PHE A 71 9.16 1.29 -2.81
N MET A 72 9.45 1.43 -4.10
CA MET A 72 8.71 2.28 -5.01
C MET A 72 7.63 1.42 -5.66
N LEU A 73 6.37 1.75 -5.42
CA LEU A 73 5.23 1.18 -6.12
C LEU A 73 5.00 1.95 -7.41
N ILE A 74 4.69 1.26 -8.48
CA ILE A 74 4.34 1.84 -9.78
C ILE A 74 3.07 1.15 -10.23
N GLU A 75 2.03 1.94 -10.40
CA GLU A 75 0.68 1.47 -10.66
C GLU A 75 0.20 1.90 -12.04
N SER A 76 -0.44 0.97 -12.76
CA SER A 76 -1.29 1.27 -13.91
C SER A 76 -2.74 1.11 -13.45
N GLU A 77 -3.52 2.18 -13.44
CA GLU A 77 -4.87 2.20 -12.89
C GLU A 77 -5.89 2.77 -13.89
N SER A 78 -7.02 2.09 -13.99
CA SER A 78 -8.27 2.56 -14.61
C SER A 78 -9.36 2.72 -13.54
N THR A 79 -10.58 3.07 -13.93
CA THR A 79 -11.70 3.25 -12.99
C THR A 79 -11.98 2.00 -12.15
N GLU A 80 -11.83 0.80 -12.72
CA GLU A 80 -12.26 -0.45 -12.07
C GLU A 80 -11.15 -1.50 -11.97
N THR A 81 -9.96 -1.23 -12.50
CA THR A 81 -8.90 -2.23 -12.63
C THR A 81 -7.56 -1.57 -12.39
N ASN A 82 -6.68 -2.23 -11.65
CA ASN A 82 -5.29 -1.81 -11.55
C ASN A 82 -4.30 -2.97 -11.68
N GLU A 83 -3.04 -2.60 -11.90
CA GLU A 83 -1.88 -3.47 -11.86
C GLU A 83 -0.75 -2.75 -11.14
N VAL A 84 -0.14 -3.39 -10.17
CA VAL A 84 0.94 -2.79 -9.39
C VAL A 84 2.24 -3.54 -9.60
N HIS A 85 3.27 -2.77 -9.90
CA HIS A 85 4.66 -3.21 -9.91
C HIS A 85 5.39 -2.57 -8.74
N TYR A 86 6.51 -3.14 -8.35
CA TYR A 86 7.37 -2.55 -7.32
C TYR A 86 8.85 -2.67 -7.67
N VAL A 87 9.63 -1.75 -7.11
CA VAL A 87 11.09 -1.74 -7.16
C VAL A 87 11.63 -1.65 -5.74
N ASP A 88 12.53 -2.54 -5.34
CA ASP A 88 13.23 -2.43 -4.05
C ASP A 88 14.30 -1.32 -4.13
N ILE A 89 13.93 -0.11 -3.70
CA ILE A 89 14.84 1.05 -3.73
C ILE A 89 15.83 1.05 -2.58
N ALA A 90 15.66 0.21 -1.55
CA ALA A 90 16.61 0.07 -0.46
C ALA A 90 17.78 -0.85 -0.82
N ALA A 91 17.62 -1.74 -1.79
CA ALA A 91 18.67 -2.68 -2.21
C ALA A 91 19.88 -2.00 -2.90
N GLY A 92 19.76 -0.72 -3.23
CA GLY A 92 20.83 0.06 -3.86
C GLY A 92 20.83 -0.01 -5.40
N PRO A 93 21.70 0.77 -6.04
CA PRO A 93 21.78 0.87 -7.48
C PRO A 93 22.21 -0.47 -8.10
N GLY A 94 21.47 -0.94 -9.10
CA GLY A 94 21.79 -2.16 -9.87
C GLY A 94 21.32 -3.47 -9.24
N VAL A 95 21.14 -3.53 -7.92
CA VAL A 95 20.63 -4.72 -7.23
C VAL A 95 19.19 -4.42 -6.81
N GLY A 96 18.25 -5.29 -7.18
CA GLY A 96 16.83 -5.12 -6.82
C GLY A 96 16.08 -4.02 -7.56
N GLN A 97 16.74 -3.29 -8.47
CA GLN A 97 16.12 -2.23 -9.27
C GLN A 97 15.33 -2.74 -10.49
N SER A 98 15.11 -4.04 -10.58
CA SER A 98 14.20 -4.60 -11.58
C SER A 98 12.76 -4.31 -11.19
N LEU A 99 11.99 -3.87 -12.18
CA LEU A 99 10.54 -3.75 -12.03
C LEU A 99 9.95 -5.15 -11.85
N THR A 100 9.27 -5.37 -10.73
CA THR A 100 8.65 -6.67 -10.42
C THR A 100 7.14 -6.49 -10.37
N LEU A 101 6.43 -7.30 -11.16
CA LEU A 101 4.98 -7.35 -11.11
C LEU A 101 4.53 -8.01 -9.80
N MET A 102 3.62 -7.36 -9.07
CA MET A 102 3.01 -7.95 -7.88
C MET A 102 1.89 -8.91 -8.26
N GLN A 103 0.92 -8.42 -9.00
CA GLN A 103 -0.22 -9.19 -9.48
C GLN A 103 -0.69 -8.63 -10.82
N ARG A 104 -0.90 -9.52 -11.81
CA ARG A 104 -1.42 -9.13 -13.12
C ARG A 104 -2.85 -8.60 -13.01
N ARG A 105 -3.14 -7.52 -13.75
CA ARG A 105 -4.49 -6.95 -13.82
C ARG A 105 -5.53 -7.95 -14.35
N ARG A 106 -6.71 -7.86 -13.79
CA ARG A 106 -7.91 -8.59 -14.17
C ARG A 106 -9.09 -7.60 -14.11
N MET A 107 -9.95 -7.62 -15.11
CA MET A 107 -11.10 -6.72 -15.19
C MET A 107 -11.92 -6.72 -13.89
N GLY A 108 -12.19 -5.53 -13.36
CA GLY A 108 -12.93 -5.33 -12.12
C GLY A 108 -12.14 -5.63 -10.83
N HIS A 109 -10.87 -6.01 -10.94
CA HIS A 109 -10.01 -6.27 -9.78
C HIS A 109 -9.13 -5.08 -9.48
N ARG A 110 -9.26 -4.56 -8.25
CA ARG A 110 -8.41 -3.50 -7.69
C ARG A 110 -7.75 -3.98 -6.41
N TYR A 111 -6.49 -3.58 -6.22
CA TYR A 111 -5.74 -3.90 -5.01
C TYR A 111 -4.69 -2.83 -4.72
N TYR A 112 -4.53 -2.50 -3.47
CA TYR A 112 -3.64 -1.43 -2.99
C TYR A 112 -2.71 -2.00 -1.93
N PRO A 113 -1.44 -2.30 -2.29
CA PRO A 113 -0.47 -2.88 -1.38
C PRO A 113 0.23 -1.83 -0.54
N GLU A 114 0.56 -2.21 0.69
CA GLU A 114 1.44 -1.47 1.56
C GLU A 114 2.45 -2.44 2.22
N HIS A 115 3.66 -1.98 2.47
CA HIS A 115 4.75 -2.83 2.97
C HIS A 115 5.07 -2.56 4.43
N ARG A 116 5.19 -3.67 5.21
CA ARG A 116 5.72 -3.62 6.57
C ARG A 116 6.43 -4.92 6.94
N GLY A 117 7.69 -4.82 7.39
CA GLY A 117 8.51 -5.98 7.79
C GLY A 117 8.71 -6.96 6.64
N ASP A 118 8.31 -8.21 6.82
CA ASP A 118 8.43 -9.27 5.82
C ASP A 118 7.12 -9.53 5.05
N HIS A 119 6.17 -8.59 5.13
CA HIS A 119 4.83 -8.76 4.57
C HIS A 119 4.39 -7.57 3.73
N TRP A 120 3.61 -7.91 2.71
CA TRP A 120 2.69 -7.00 2.07
C TRP A 120 1.33 -7.10 2.76
N PHE A 121 0.74 -5.96 3.07
CA PHE A 121 -0.67 -5.82 3.42
C PHE A 121 -1.39 -5.26 2.21
N VAL A 122 -2.52 -5.83 1.86
CA VAL A 122 -3.21 -5.48 0.61
C VAL A 122 -4.69 -5.26 0.89
N LEU A 123 -5.19 -4.08 0.52
CA LEU A 123 -6.63 -3.87 0.38
C LEU A 123 -7.05 -4.38 -0.99
N THR A 124 -8.06 -5.22 -1.08
CA THR A 124 -8.49 -5.80 -2.35
C THR A 124 -9.98 -6.04 -2.41
N ASN A 125 -10.55 -5.87 -3.61
CA ASN A 125 -11.95 -6.21 -3.90
C ASN A 125 -12.12 -7.60 -4.53
N ARG A 126 -11.12 -8.47 -4.40
CA ARG A 126 -11.19 -9.83 -4.94
C ARG A 126 -12.42 -10.58 -4.43
N ASP A 127 -12.81 -11.63 -5.12
CA ASP A 127 -13.93 -12.52 -4.74
C ASP A 127 -15.28 -11.79 -4.57
N GLY A 128 -15.50 -10.70 -5.33
CA GLY A 128 -16.72 -9.91 -5.28
C GLY A 128 -16.88 -9.04 -4.03
N ARG A 129 -15.81 -8.85 -3.26
CA ARG A 129 -15.80 -8.00 -2.06
C ARG A 129 -15.70 -6.51 -2.42
N ILE A 130 -16.74 -5.96 -3.01
CA ILE A 130 -16.79 -4.59 -3.54
C ILE A 130 -16.37 -3.52 -2.52
N ASN A 131 -16.53 -3.81 -1.23
CA ASN A 131 -16.17 -2.93 -0.11
C ASN A 131 -14.73 -3.11 0.37
N PHE A 132 -13.93 -3.85 -0.37
CA PHE A 132 -12.54 -4.23 -0.07
C PHE A 132 -12.39 -5.06 1.22
N ASP A 133 -11.37 -5.87 1.20
CA ASP A 133 -10.91 -6.68 2.33
C ASP A 133 -9.43 -6.44 2.57
N LEU A 134 -8.99 -6.67 3.80
CA LEU A 134 -7.59 -6.62 4.18
C LEU A 134 -7.01 -8.04 4.16
N VAL A 135 -6.00 -8.23 3.33
CA VAL A 135 -5.23 -9.46 3.27
C VAL A 135 -3.75 -9.19 3.45
N ARG A 136 -2.97 -10.24 3.67
CA ARG A 136 -1.51 -10.15 3.69
C ARG A 136 -0.90 -11.20 2.77
N ALA A 137 0.32 -10.93 2.30
CA ALA A 137 1.17 -11.87 1.61
C ALA A 137 2.60 -11.76 2.13
N ARG A 138 3.41 -12.79 1.96
CA ARG A 138 4.84 -12.72 2.24
C ARG A 138 5.54 -11.82 1.22
N LEU A 139 6.60 -11.15 1.66
CA LEU A 139 7.41 -10.31 0.77
C LEU A 139 7.93 -11.07 -0.45
N THR A 140 8.31 -12.34 -0.27
CA THR A 140 8.86 -13.20 -1.33
C THR A 140 7.82 -13.78 -2.27
N ARG A 141 6.54 -13.70 -1.93
CA ARG A 141 5.38 -14.20 -2.70
C ARG A 141 4.23 -13.20 -2.62
N PRO A 142 4.35 -12.07 -3.34
CA PRO A 142 3.39 -10.97 -3.22
C PRO A 142 2.08 -11.17 -3.98
N GLY A 143 1.99 -12.18 -4.85
CA GLY A 143 0.86 -12.42 -5.75
C GLY A 143 -0.40 -12.93 -5.05
N GLU A 144 -1.52 -12.82 -5.75
CA GLU A 144 -2.87 -13.13 -5.24
C GLU A 144 -3.01 -14.56 -4.71
N ASP A 145 -2.27 -15.52 -5.27
CA ASP A 145 -2.30 -16.93 -4.83
C ASP A 145 -1.84 -17.12 -3.38
N ASP A 146 -1.02 -16.20 -2.87
CA ASP A 146 -0.50 -16.22 -1.50
C ASP A 146 -1.23 -15.22 -0.56
N TRP A 147 -2.26 -14.55 -1.04
CA TRP A 147 -3.03 -13.61 -0.21
C TRP A 147 -3.94 -14.33 0.77
N ALA A 148 -3.67 -14.15 2.03
CA ALA A 148 -4.42 -14.72 3.15
C ALA A 148 -4.98 -13.64 4.08
N PRO A 149 -6.08 -13.91 4.79
CA PRO A 149 -6.53 -13.01 5.85
C PRO A 149 -5.41 -12.71 6.85
N VAL A 150 -5.37 -11.49 7.37
CA VAL A 150 -4.41 -11.15 8.44
C VAL A 150 -4.85 -11.86 9.73
N PRO A 151 -4.06 -12.80 10.27
CA PRO A 151 -4.49 -13.57 11.43
C PRO A 151 -4.51 -12.70 12.70
N GLY A 152 -5.37 -13.06 13.65
CA GLY A 152 -5.30 -12.59 15.03
C GLY A 152 -4.31 -13.39 15.85
N VAL A 153 -3.87 -12.85 16.99
CA VAL A 153 -3.01 -13.57 17.95
C VAL A 153 -3.79 -14.75 18.56
N PRO A 154 -3.26 -15.98 18.51
CA PRO A 154 -3.89 -17.13 19.16
C PRO A 154 -4.06 -16.88 20.66
N GLY A 155 -5.26 -17.11 21.21
CA GLY A 155 -5.54 -16.95 22.64
C GLY A 155 -5.71 -15.53 23.15
N GLY A 156 -5.66 -14.53 22.29
CA GLY A 156 -5.95 -13.13 22.62
C GLY A 156 -7.44 -12.91 22.90
N GLY A 157 -7.90 -13.30 24.07
CA GLY A 157 -9.20 -12.92 24.62
C GLY A 157 -9.13 -11.51 25.21
N GLY A 158 -9.35 -10.49 24.41
CA GLY A 158 -9.54 -9.12 24.90
C GLY A 158 -11.03 -8.89 25.12
N GLU A 159 -11.43 -8.53 26.32
CA GLU A 159 -12.74 -7.98 26.61
C GLU A 159 -12.90 -6.69 25.78
N GLY A 160 -13.97 -6.59 25.04
CA GLY A 160 -14.29 -5.43 24.23
C GLY A 160 -14.37 -4.20 25.12
N CYS A 161 -13.61 -3.16 24.79
CA CYS A 161 -13.84 -1.83 25.38
C CYS A 161 -15.20 -1.34 24.90
N ASP A 162 -16.13 -1.32 25.81
CA ASP A 162 -17.41 -0.62 25.82
C ASP A 162 -18.04 -0.27 24.45
N GLY A 163 -18.86 -1.16 23.94
CA GLY A 163 -19.91 -0.87 22.95
C GLY A 163 -19.48 -0.60 21.51
N VAL A 164 -18.21 -0.62 21.20
CA VAL A 164 -17.68 -0.48 19.84
C VAL A 164 -16.87 -1.74 19.53
N GLY A 165 -17.42 -2.65 18.74
CA GLY A 165 -16.94 -4.02 18.48
C GLY A 165 -15.48 -4.12 18.07
N GLY A 166 -14.60 -4.16 19.06
CA GLY A 166 -13.20 -4.42 18.96
C GLY A 166 -12.82 -5.49 19.99
N GLY A 167 -12.81 -6.76 19.55
CA GLY A 167 -12.34 -7.87 20.38
C GLY A 167 -10.84 -8.01 20.27
N GLY A 168 -10.14 -8.05 21.38
CA GLY A 168 -8.71 -8.37 21.42
C GLY A 168 -8.45 -9.72 20.74
N GLY A 169 -7.44 -9.80 19.88
CA GLY A 169 -6.99 -11.03 19.25
C GLY A 169 -7.84 -11.61 18.12
N ALA A 170 -9.00 -11.04 17.83
CA ALA A 170 -9.81 -11.46 16.69
C ALA A 170 -9.23 -10.89 15.36
N PRO A 171 -9.24 -11.68 14.28
CA PRO A 171 -8.86 -11.17 12.97
C PRO A 171 -9.80 -10.03 12.56
N PHE A 172 -9.25 -9.02 11.89
CA PHE A 172 -10.05 -7.98 11.26
C PHE A 172 -10.68 -8.56 10.00
N GLN A 173 -11.96 -8.88 10.08
CA GLN A 173 -12.67 -9.58 9.01
C GLN A 173 -13.47 -8.62 8.15
N TRP A 174 -13.61 -9.00 6.89
CA TRP A 174 -14.52 -8.34 5.96
C TRP A 174 -15.97 -8.29 6.49
N SER A 175 -16.67 -7.20 6.20
CA SER A 175 -18.07 -6.99 6.58
C SER A 175 -18.79 -6.19 5.49
N GLU A 176 -20.00 -6.58 5.12
CA GLU A 176 -20.81 -5.85 4.13
C GLU A 176 -21.08 -4.39 4.52
N GLY A 177 -21.21 -4.12 5.81
CA GLY A 177 -21.47 -2.77 6.34
C GLY A 177 -20.24 -1.88 6.42
N ARG A 178 -19.06 -2.40 6.05
CA ARG A 178 -17.78 -1.70 6.14
C ARG A 178 -17.13 -1.58 4.76
N THR A 179 -16.79 -0.36 4.36
CA THR A 179 -16.00 -0.08 3.15
C THR A 179 -14.63 0.39 3.57
N LEU A 180 -13.56 -0.25 3.09
CA LEU A 180 -12.19 0.19 3.29
C LEU A 180 -11.76 1.04 2.09
N GLU A 181 -11.24 2.23 2.37
CA GLU A 181 -10.87 3.22 1.34
C GLU A 181 -9.36 3.44 1.28
N SER A 182 -8.68 3.41 2.43
CA SER A 182 -7.22 3.60 2.50
C SER A 182 -6.57 2.78 3.62
N MET A 183 -5.27 2.60 3.51
CA MET A 183 -4.43 1.95 4.50
C MET A 183 -3.10 2.68 4.62
N SER A 184 -2.65 2.86 5.87
CA SER A 184 -1.31 3.31 6.19
C SER A 184 -0.65 2.31 7.12
N ALA A 185 0.59 1.90 6.80
CA ALA A 185 1.34 0.97 7.63
C ALA A 185 2.41 1.72 8.46
N PHE A 186 2.47 1.38 9.74
CA PHE A 186 3.46 1.86 10.69
C PHE A 186 4.21 0.68 11.30
N LYS A 187 5.25 0.97 12.08
CA LYS A 187 6.06 -0.08 12.70
C LYS A 187 5.23 -1.08 13.50
N ASP A 188 4.30 -0.61 14.31
CA ASP A 188 3.59 -1.43 15.29
C ASP A 188 2.08 -1.53 15.02
N PHE A 189 1.56 -0.84 13.98
CA PHE A 189 0.14 -0.83 13.68
C PHE A 189 -0.17 -0.49 12.22
N LEU A 190 -1.36 -0.90 11.78
CA LEU A 190 -2.00 -0.40 10.55
C LEU A 190 -3.11 0.57 10.93
N VAL A 191 -3.29 1.59 10.14
CA VAL A 191 -4.47 2.45 10.17
C VAL A 191 -5.26 2.21 8.90
N LEU A 192 -6.51 1.82 9.06
CA LEU A 192 -7.47 1.70 7.96
C LEU A 192 -8.47 2.83 8.06
N GLU A 193 -8.77 3.45 6.95
CA GLU A 193 -9.79 4.47 6.83
C GLU A 193 -10.88 4.01 5.86
N GLY A 194 -12.09 4.45 6.10
CA GLY A 194 -13.21 4.07 5.27
C GLY A 194 -14.55 4.48 5.86
N ARG A 195 -15.55 3.65 5.65
CA ARG A 195 -16.92 3.91 6.12
C ARG A 195 -17.52 2.68 6.78
N GLU A 196 -18.36 2.90 7.76
CA GLU A 196 -19.19 1.87 8.38
C GLU A 196 -20.57 2.43 8.72
N GLY A 197 -21.62 1.76 8.28
CA GLY A 197 -22.99 2.24 8.46
C GLY A 197 -23.27 3.61 7.81
N GLY A 198 -22.55 3.95 6.74
CA GLY A 198 -22.65 5.23 6.01
C GLY A 198 -21.80 6.37 6.58
N PHE A 199 -21.12 6.17 7.72
CA PHE A 199 -20.29 7.18 8.37
C PHE A 199 -18.80 6.90 8.19
N SER A 200 -17.99 7.96 8.13
CA SER A 200 -16.53 7.83 8.13
C SER A 200 -16.06 7.07 9.39
N ALA A 201 -15.13 6.16 9.20
CA ALA A 201 -14.60 5.33 10.25
C ALA A 201 -13.09 5.14 10.06
N THR A 202 -12.37 5.08 11.18
CA THR A 202 -10.95 4.77 11.22
C THR A 202 -10.75 3.60 12.18
N TRP A 203 -9.99 2.61 11.72
CA TRP A 203 -9.63 1.45 12.54
C TRP A 203 -8.10 1.44 12.71
N VAL A 204 -7.68 1.24 13.94
CA VAL A 204 -6.26 1.06 14.29
C VAL A 204 -6.05 -0.38 14.68
N LEU A 205 -5.25 -1.09 13.90
CA LEU A 205 -4.91 -2.49 14.09
C LEU A 205 -3.48 -2.57 14.64
N ARG A 206 -3.34 -2.93 15.90
CA ARG A 206 -2.02 -3.16 16.50
C ARG A 206 -1.48 -4.48 16.01
N LEU A 207 -0.25 -4.46 15.54
CA LEU A 207 0.44 -5.64 15.03
C LEU A 207 1.37 -6.22 16.12
N ALA A 208 1.51 -7.53 16.13
CA ALA A 208 2.52 -8.25 16.89
C ALA A 208 3.25 -9.22 15.97
N GLU A 209 4.51 -9.49 16.28
CA GLU A 209 5.28 -10.55 15.61
C GLU A 209 5.10 -11.83 16.43
N LEU A 210 4.66 -12.90 15.76
CA LEU A 210 4.67 -14.23 16.37
C LEU A 210 6.07 -14.83 16.18
N SER A 211 6.77 -15.07 17.30
CA SER A 211 8.05 -15.74 17.30
C SER A 211 7.86 -17.26 17.23
N GLY A 212 8.58 -17.93 16.32
CA GLY A 212 8.73 -19.39 16.33
C GLY A 212 8.03 -20.18 15.24
N ASP A 213 7.15 -19.54 14.44
CA ASP A 213 6.55 -20.20 13.27
C ASP A 213 6.95 -19.49 11.99
N VAL A 214 7.45 -20.25 11.01
CA VAL A 214 7.91 -19.72 9.71
C VAL A 214 6.75 -19.05 8.93
N ASP A 215 5.51 -19.40 9.27
CA ASP A 215 4.29 -18.86 8.66
C ASP A 215 3.60 -17.76 9.48
N ALA A 216 4.05 -17.52 10.70
CA ALA A 216 3.34 -16.65 11.63
C ALA A 216 3.42 -15.16 11.26
N GLY A 217 4.60 -14.61 11.10
CA GLY A 217 4.79 -13.19 10.73
C GLY A 217 3.89 -12.22 11.49
N ALA A 218 3.65 -11.05 10.92
CA ALA A 218 2.82 -10.02 11.54
C ALA A 218 1.34 -10.44 11.63
N CYS A 219 0.80 -10.39 12.84
CA CYS A 219 -0.59 -10.70 13.15
C CYS A 219 -1.26 -9.55 13.91
N ILE A 220 -2.59 -9.52 13.92
CA ILE A 220 -3.34 -8.50 14.66
C ILE A 220 -3.37 -8.89 16.14
N ALA A 221 -2.69 -8.11 16.99
CA ALA A 221 -2.73 -8.26 18.44
C ALA A 221 -4.04 -7.74 19.03
N SER A 222 -4.51 -6.62 18.51
CA SER A 222 -5.78 -5.99 18.85
C SER A 222 -6.17 -5.00 17.77
N TRP A 223 -7.43 -4.65 17.70
CA TRP A 223 -7.88 -3.53 16.88
C TRP A 223 -9.03 -2.78 17.56
N HIS A 224 -9.18 -1.53 17.24
CA HIS A 224 -10.29 -0.71 17.70
C HIS A 224 -10.72 0.25 16.61
N LYS A 225 -12.00 0.56 16.61
CA LYS A 225 -12.58 1.65 15.82
C LYS A 225 -12.44 2.94 16.63
N THR A 226 -11.96 3.99 16.01
CA THR A 226 -11.89 5.29 16.66
C THR A 226 -13.30 5.80 16.95
N ALA A 227 -13.58 6.11 18.22
CA ALA A 227 -14.85 6.70 18.64
C ALA A 227 -14.82 8.21 18.35
N TRP A 228 -15.82 8.70 17.64
CA TRP A 228 -16.01 10.12 17.42
C TRP A 228 -17.04 10.69 18.40
N PRO A 229 -16.89 11.95 18.83
CA PRO A 229 -17.74 12.55 19.88
C PRO A 229 -19.24 12.63 19.51
N SER A 230 -19.57 12.63 18.23
CA SER A 230 -20.95 12.52 17.76
C SER A 230 -21.01 12.03 16.30
N GLN A 231 -22.12 11.38 15.95
CA GLN A 231 -22.39 10.92 14.56
C GLN A 231 -22.65 12.08 13.58
N ASN A 232 -22.80 13.30 14.08
CA ASN A 232 -23.10 14.48 13.28
C ASN A 232 -21.85 15.33 12.95
N CYS A 233 -20.67 14.87 13.28
CA CYS A 233 -19.41 15.56 12.96
C CYS A 233 -18.87 15.08 11.62
N CYS A 234 -18.60 16.00 10.70
CA CYS A 234 -17.69 15.75 9.58
C CYS A 234 -16.27 15.75 10.16
N VAL A 235 -15.67 14.57 10.28
CA VAL A 235 -14.29 14.45 10.74
C VAL A 235 -13.42 14.09 9.55
N TYR A 236 -12.42 14.92 9.29
CA TYR A 236 -11.34 14.62 8.37
C TYR A 236 -10.17 14.08 9.21
N THR A 237 -9.81 12.83 8.99
CA THR A 237 -8.59 12.27 9.56
C THR A 237 -7.47 12.43 8.57
N SER A 238 -6.31 12.88 9.01
CA SER A 238 -5.07 12.77 8.27
C SER A 238 -4.08 12.00 9.13
N VAL A 239 -3.48 10.98 8.56
CA VAL A 239 -2.37 10.28 9.19
C VAL A 239 -1.10 11.03 8.82
N ALA A 240 -0.53 11.77 9.76
CA ALA A 240 0.79 12.34 9.57
C ALA A 240 1.83 11.21 9.57
N SER A 241 2.58 11.04 8.48
CA SER A 241 3.73 10.15 8.44
C SER A 241 4.80 10.69 9.39
N GLY A 242 4.71 10.30 10.64
CA GLY A 242 5.83 10.43 11.58
C GLY A 242 6.85 9.36 11.27
N ASN A 243 8.13 9.70 11.41
CA ASN A 243 9.25 8.81 11.15
C ASN A 243 9.01 7.40 11.67
N LEU A 244 9.08 6.44 10.76
CA LEU A 244 9.22 5.01 11.06
C LEU A 244 10.60 4.72 11.64
#